data_282ba030ada83c4952811baba4066ffb
#
_entry.id   282ba030ada83c4952811baba4066ffb
#
_cell.length_a   1.000
_cell.length_b   1.000
_cell.length_c   1.000
_cell.angle_alpha   90.00
_cell.angle_beta   90.00
_cell.angle_gamma   90.00
#
_symmetry.space_group_name_H-M   'P 1'
#
loop_
_entity.id
_entity.type
_entity.pdbx_description
1 polymer ?
#
loop_
_entity_poly.entity_id
_entity_poly.type
_entity_poly.pdbx_seq_one_letter_code
_entity_poly.pdbx_strand_id
1 'polypeptide(L)'
;MSNPPNTVSVNILEKEYLVACPTEAQAQLEQAARVLDKKMKEIRASGKVYGTERIAVMAALNLTHDLLQEGEKTTQFDSSLEALQNKIDTALKSLS
;
A
#
# COMPACT_ATOMS: atom_id res chain seq x y z
N MET A 1 -22.57 3.65 -23.50
CA MET A 1 -21.42 4.36 -23.18
C MET A 1 -20.62 3.75 -22.11
N SER A 2 -19.55 3.52 -22.40
CA SER A 2 -18.79 2.73 -21.58
C SER A 2 -18.16 3.46 -20.48
N ASN A 3 -16.91 3.55 -20.44
CA ASN A 3 -16.20 4.05 -19.30
C ASN A 3 -16.21 5.54 -19.24
N PRO A 4 -16.31 6.13 -18.05
CA PRO A 4 -16.10 7.56 -17.92
C PRO A 4 -14.73 7.93 -18.46
N PRO A 5 -14.57 9.13 -18.99
CA PRO A 5 -13.28 9.54 -19.54
C PRO A 5 -12.17 9.61 -18.51
N ASN A 6 -12.52 9.63 -17.22
CA ASN A 6 -11.50 9.76 -16.17
C ASN A 6 -11.36 8.47 -15.39
N THR A 7 -11.24 7.35 -16.09
CA THR A 7 -10.99 6.08 -15.44
C THR A 7 -9.67 5.52 -15.94
N VAL A 8 -8.96 4.84 -15.05
CA VAL A 8 -7.71 4.18 -15.40
C VAL A 8 -7.74 2.77 -14.83
N SER A 9 -7.18 1.84 -15.58
CA SER A 9 -7.11 0.46 -15.15
C SER A 9 -5.76 0.20 -14.51
N VAL A 10 -5.77 -0.38 -13.33
CA VAL A 10 -4.53 -0.75 -12.65
C VAL A 10 -4.60 -2.21 -12.26
N ASN A 11 -3.43 -2.86 -12.22
CA ASN A 11 -3.34 -4.26 -11.84
C ASN A 11 -2.60 -4.37 -10.51
N ILE A 12 -3.26 -4.99 -9.55
CA ILE A 12 -2.70 -5.17 -8.22
C ILE A 12 -2.92 -6.61 -7.79
N LEU A 13 -1.85 -7.31 -7.48
CA LEU A 13 -1.87 -8.72 -7.13
C LEU A 13 -2.66 -9.52 -8.16
N GLU A 14 -2.33 -9.30 -9.42
CA GLU A 14 -2.90 -10.03 -10.55
C GLU A 14 -4.38 -9.80 -10.77
N LYS A 15 -4.94 -8.76 -10.18
CA LYS A 15 -6.33 -8.38 -10.41
C LYS A 15 -6.41 -6.99 -11.00
N GLU A 16 -7.36 -6.80 -11.89
CA GLU A 16 -7.56 -5.52 -12.54
C GLU A 16 -8.61 -4.72 -11.80
N TYR A 17 -8.31 -3.43 -11.57
CA TYR A 17 -9.24 -2.51 -10.94
C TYR A 17 -9.39 -1.28 -11.81
N LEU A 18 -10.64 -0.80 -11.94
CA LEU A 18 -10.91 0.45 -12.62
C LEU A 18 -11.08 1.54 -11.58
N VAL A 19 -10.30 2.59 -11.70
CA VAL A 19 -10.28 3.64 -10.70
C VAL A 19 -10.59 4.97 -11.37
N ALA A 20 -11.51 5.73 -10.80
CA ALA A 20 -11.81 7.08 -11.27
C ALA A 20 -10.68 8.00 -10.87
N CYS A 21 -10.19 8.79 -11.82
CA CYS A 21 -9.01 9.59 -11.56
C CYS A 21 -8.93 10.71 -12.59
N PRO A 22 -8.67 11.96 -12.17
CA PRO A 22 -8.50 13.04 -13.15
C PRO A 22 -7.38 12.72 -14.12
N THR A 23 -7.53 13.19 -15.34
CA THR A 23 -6.58 12.89 -16.40
C THR A 23 -5.16 13.26 -16.01
N GLU A 24 -4.99 14.39 -15.35
CA GLU A 24 -3.66 14.88 -15.01
C GLU A 24 -3.02 14.08 -13.89
N ALA A 25 -3.79 13.24 -13.18
CA ALA A 25 -3.24 12.43 -12.11
C ALA A 25 -3.10 10.96 -12.49
N GLN A 26 -3.45 10.58 -13.72
CA GLN A 26 -3.46 9.18 -14.11
C GLN A 26 -2.08 8.55 -14.10
N ALA A 27 -1.08 9.28 -14.58
CA ALA A 27 0.27 8.74 -14.59
C ALA A 27 0.78 8.49 -13.18
N GLN A 28 0.45 9.40 -12.27
CA GLN A 28 0.85 9.23 -10.88
C GLN A 28 0.13 8.06 -10.23
N LEU A 29 -1.14 7.88 -10.58
CA LEU A 29 -1.90 6.77 -10.03
C LEU A 29 -1.37 5.44 -10.54
N GLU A 30 -1.00 5.37 -11.81
CA GLU A 30 -0.42 4.16 -12.35
C GLU A 30 0.89 3.82 -11.66
N GLN A 31 1.70 4.82 -11.39
CA GLN A 31 2.94 4.60 -10.67
C GLN A 31 2.67 4.14 -9.25
N ALA A 32 1.69 4.75 -8.59
CA ALA A 32 1.32 4.36 -7.24
C ALA A 32 0.83 2.91 -7.21
N ALA A 33 0.09 2.51 -8.24
CA ALA A 33 -0.39 1.14 -8.32
C ALA A 33 0.76 0.15 -8.44
N ARG A 34 1.78 0.51 -9.21
CA ARG A 34 2.95 -0.36 -9.35
C ARG A 34 3.70 -0.50 -8.03
N VAL A 35 3.81 0.61 -7.29
CA VAL A 35 4.47 0.57 -5.99
C VAL A 35 3.68 -0.30 -5.02
N LEU A 36 2.36 -0.13 -5.00
CA LEU A 36 1.52 -0.91 -4.13
C LEU A 36 1.58 -2.40 -4.50
N ASP A 37 1.50 -2.69 -5.78
CA ASP A 37 1.56 -4.07 -6.25
C ASP A 37 2.87 -4.74 -5.81
N LYS A 38 3.97 -4.04 -5.97
CA LYS A 38 5.27 -4.57 -5.58
C LYS A 38 5.31 -4.84 -4.08
N LYS A 39 4.84 -3.87 -3.29
CA LYS A 39 4.84 -4.03 -1.83
C LYS A 39 3.97 -5.21 -1.41
N MET A 40 2.79 -5.35 -2.03
CA MET A 40 1.91 -6.45 -1.69
C MET A 40 2.53 -7.80 -2.07
N LYS A 41 3.21 -7.85 -3.20
CA LYS A 41 3.87 -9.09 -3.59
C LYS A 41 5.00 -9.46 -2.64
N GLU A 42 5.73 -8.47 -2.15
CA GLU A 42 6.77 -8.71 -1.15
C GLU A 42 6.19 -9.28 0.13
N ILE A 43 5.07 -8.71 0.57
CA ILE A 43 4.41 -9.17 1.79
C ILE A 43 3.90 -10.59 1.60
N ARG A 44 3.29 -10.85 0.45
CA ARG A 44 2.79 -12.19 0.14
C ARG A 44 3.93 -13.21 0.15
N ALA A 45 5.05 -12.84 -0.43
CA ALA A 45 6.20 -13.74 -0.53
C ALA A 45 6.81 -14.04 0.83
N SER A 46 6.61 -13.16 1.80
CA SER A 46 7.15 -13.41 3.15
C SER A 46 6.50 -14.61 3.81
N GLY A 47 5.29 -14.97 3.39
CA GLY A 47 4.57 -16.10 3.94
C GLY A 47 4.00 -15.88 5.33
N LYS A 48 4.12 -14.66 5.87
CA LYS A 48 3.67 -14.38 7.22
C LYS A 48 2.26 -13.82 7.26
N VAL A 49 1.77 -13.32 6.14
CA VAL A 49 0.45 -12.70 6.07
C VAL A 49 -0.33 -13.39 4.97
N TYR A 50 -1.52 -13.85 5.29
CA TYR A 50 -2.35 -14.57 4.34
C TYR A 50 -3.64 -13.80 4.08
N GLY A 51 -4.09 -13.85 2.83
CA GLY A 51 -5.32 -13.21 2.42
C GLY A 51 -5.05 -11.84 1.81
N THR A 52 -5.68 -11.60 0.67
CA THR A 52 -5.47 -10.36 -0.08
C THR A 52 -5.79 -9.14 0.76
N GLU A 53 -6.86 -9.20 1.53
CA GLU A 53 -7.26 -8.06 2.34
C GLU A 53 -6.20 -7.70 3.37
N ARG A 54 -5.65 -8.70 4.06
CA ARG A 54 -4.64 -8.44 5.06
C ARG A 54 -3.35 -7.97 4.44
N ILE A 55 -3.00 -8.55 3.31
CA ILE A 55 -1.82 -8.12 2.58
C ILE A 55 -1.96 -6.64 2.18
N ALA A 56 -3.16 -6.26 1.72
CA ALA A 56 -3.39 -4.87 1.33
C ALA A 56 -3.32 -3.93 2.52
N VAL A 57 -3.88 -4.32 3.65
CA VAL A 57 -3.82 -3.49 4.86
C VAL A 57 -2.38 -3.32 5.32
N MET A 58 -1.62 -4.41 5.30
CA MET A 58 -0.22 -4.35 5.69
C MET A 58 0.57 -3.44 4.77
N ALA A 59 0.34 -3.56 3.46
CA ALA A 59 1.02 -2.72 2.50
C ALA A 59 0.64 -1.26 2.70
N ALA A 60 -0.63 -0.99 2.92
CA ALA A 60 -1.09 0.39 3.12
C ALA A 60 -0.45 1.00 4.36
N LEU A 61 -0.36 0.24 5.44
CA LEU A 61 0.26 0.75 6.65
C LEU A 61 1.74 1.01 6.45
N ASN A 62 2.43 0.12 5.77
CA ASN A 62 3.85 0.31 5.51
C ASN A 62 4.09 1.53 4.63
N LEU A 63 3.31 1.69 3.57
CA LEU A 63 3.51 2.80 2.67
C LEU A 63 3.14 4.13 3.32
N THR A 64 2.07 4.13 4.12
CA THR A 64 1.67 5.33 4.84
C THR A 64 2.74 5.72 5.85
N HIS A 65 3.30 4.73 6.51
CA HIS A 65 4.37 4.99 7.45
C HIS A 65 5.58 5.62 6.75
N ASP A 66 5.94 5.07 5.59
CA ASP A 66 7.05 5.63 4.82
C ASP A 66 6.77 7.08 4.43
N LEU A 67 5.53 7.36 4.06
CA LEU A 67 5.15 8.72 3.71
C LEU A 67 5.29 9.68 4.88
N LEU A 68 4.88 9.25 6.05
CA LEU A 68 5.03 10.07 7.26
C LEU A 68 6.48 10.27 7.59
N GLN A 69 7.31 9.27 7.31
CA GLN A 69 8.74 9.38 7.53
C GLN A 69 9.36 10.48 6.72
N GLU A 70 8.96 10.61 5.48
CA GLU A 70 9.53 11.63 4.62
C GLU A 70 9.22 13.03 5.13
N GLY A 71 8.11 13.17 5.84
CA GLY A 71 7.74 14.45 6.40
C GLY A 71 8.47 14.78 7.67
N GLU A 72 9.03 13.78 8.33
CA GLU A 72 9.70 13.99 9.60
C GLU A 72 11.09 13.40 9.57
N LYS A 73 12.04 14.18 9.20
CA LYS A 73 13.42 13.69 9.15
C LYS A 73 14.10 14.01 10.45
N THR A 74 13.76 13.25 11.47
CA THR A 74 14.39 13.45 12.76
C THR A 74 15.00 12.15 13.23
N THR A 75 15.91 12.28 14.19
CA THR A 75 16.56 11.11 14.74
C THR A 75 15.64 10.23 15.56
N GLN A 76 14.54 10.79 16.02
CA GLN A 76 13.58 10.01 16.77
C GLN A 76 12.88 8.99 15.92
N PHE A 77 13.06 9.13 14.68
CA PHE A 77 12.42 8.34 13.69
C PHE A 77 12.67 6.86 13.82
N ASP A 78 13.91 6.44 14.05
CA ASP A 78 14.26 5.03 14.14
C ASP A 78 13.50 4.32 15.25
N SER A 79 13.43 4.95 16.42
CA SER A 79 12.69 4.38 17.53
C SER A 79 11.21 4.31 17.25
N SER A 80 10.67 5.36 16.63
CA SER A 80 9.26 5.39 16.28
C SER A 80 8.94 4.34 15.26
N LEU A 81 9.84 4.10 14.34
CA LEU A 81 9.65 3.11 13.31
C LEU A 81 9.53 1.72 13.91
N GLU A 82 10.43 1.38 14.79
CA GLU A 82 10.40 0.09 15.44
C GLU A 82 9.11 -0.12 16.21
N ALA A 83 8.73 0.88 16.98
CA ALA A 83 7.51 0.79 17.78
C ALA A 83 6.29 0.64 16.89
N LEU A 84 6.25 1.35 15.79
CA LEU A 84 5.13 1.28 14.88
C LEU A 84 5.05 -0.09 14.21
N GLN A 85 6.17 -0.64 13.81
CA GLN A 85 6.16 -1.97 13.20
C GLN A 85 5.69 -3.03 14.18
N ASN A 86 6.10 -2.93 15.42
CA ASN A 86 5.62 -3.85 16.43
C ASN A 86 4.11 -3.74 16.63
N LYS A 87 3.59 -2.53 16.62
CA LYS A 87 2.16 -2.33 16.75
C LYS A 87 1.40 -2.87 15.56
N ILE A 88 1.94 -2.70 14.39
CA ILE A 88 1.31 -3.24 13.18
C ILE A 88 1.25 -4.75 13.25
N ASP A 89 2.35 -5.38 13.61
CA ASP A 89 2.40 -6.83 13.73
C ASP A 89 1.39 -7.33 14.74
N THR A 90 1.32 -6.68 15.89
CA THR A 90 0.40 -7.07 16.93
C THR A 90 -1.05 -6.94 16.47
N ALA A 91 -1.36 -5.83 15.81
CA ALA A 91 -2.71 -5.60 15.31
C ALA A 91 -3.10 -6.65 14.28
N LEU A 92 -2.19 -7.00 13.40
CA LEU A 92 -2.49 -7.98 12.37
C LEU A 92 -2.66 -9.37 12.97
N LYS A 93 -1.89 -9.68 13.98
CA LYS A 93 -2.05 -10.96 14.67
C LYS A 93 -3.38 -11.04 15.38
N SER A 94 -3.85 -9.93 15.93
CA SER A 94 -5.16 -9.90 16.57
C SER A 94 -6.28 -10.13 15.59
N LEU A 95 -6.10 -9.76 14.36
CA LEU A 95 -7.12 -9.94 13.34
C LEU A 95 -7.16 -11.36 12.80
N SER A 96 -6.18 -12.14 13.14
CA SER A 96 -6.08 -13.50 12.60
C SER A 96 -7.08 -14.47 13.27
#